data_dc2c0d5cc8e5f97e3b1cb1612e504e71
#
_entry.id   dc2c0d5cc8e5f97e3b1cb1612e504e71
#
_cell.length_a   1.000
_cell.length_b   1.000
_cell.length_c   1.000
_cell.angle_alpha   90.00
_cell.angle_beta   90.00
_cell.angle_gamma   90.00
#
_symmetry.space_group_name_H-M   'P 1'
#
loop_
_entity.id
_entity.type
_entity.pdbx_description
1 polymer ?
#
loop_
_entity_poly.entity_id
_entity_poly.type
_entity_poly.pdbx_seq_one_letter_code
_entity_poly.pdbx_strand_id
1 'polypeptide(L)'
;MNMEEIVALSVKHNVSDLHLCNAWPARWRIRGKVEIAPFTTPDVENLLMCWLSEQQQVQWREQGQVDFAIALAGSQRLRASAFAHQQGTSLALRLLPLDCPRLDDLQTPDVIPELLRSENGLILVTGATGSGKSTALAAMVEYLNQQVAGHILTLEDPIEYRYTSQRCLIQQREVGVHCASFAAGLRGALREDPDVILLGELRDVETIRLALTAAETGHLVLATLHTRGAAQAIARLVDTFSATEKDPVRNQLADSLRAVLSQKLEKDKQGGRVALFELLVNTPAVGNLIREGKTHQLPGVIQTGQQTGMQTFAQSQQQRQAQGRI
;
A
#
# COMPACT_ATOMS: atom_id res chain seq x y z
N MET A 1 -5.29 -27.66 18.38
CA MET A 1 -5.33 -26.17 18.44
C MET A 1 -6.32 -25.70 17.39
N ASN A 2 -7.22 -24.80 17.75
CA ASN A 2 -8.09 -24.13 16.80
C ASN A 2 -7.32 -22.98 16.08
N MET A 3 -7.91 -22.39 15.05
CA MET A 3 -7.25 -21.32 14.28
C MET A 3 -6.94 -20.08 15.10
N GLU A 4 -7.76 -19.75 16.07
CA GLU A 4 -7.51 -18.60 16.96
C GLU A 4 -6.27 -18.81 17.83
N GLU A 5 -6.11 -20.01 18.39
CA GLU A 5 -4.91 -20.38 19.17
C GLU A 5 -3.65 -20.40 18.29
N ILE A 6 -3.74 -20.93 17.06
CA ILE A 6 -2.64 -20.93 16.09
C ILE A 6 -2.22 -19.50 15.75
N VAL A 7 -3.17 -18.63 15.51
CA VAL A 7 -2.88 -17.23 15.17
C VAL A 7 -2.34 -16.47 16.38
N ALA A 8 -2.89 -16.65 17.57
CA ALA A 8 -2.35 -16.06 18.80
C ALA A 8 -0.89 -16.50 19.05
N LEU A 9 -0.60 -17.79 18.85
CA LEU A 9 0.77 -18.30 18.93
C LEU A 9 1.67 -17.66 17.86
N SER A 10 1.16 -17.50 16.64
CA SER A 10 1.90 -16.90 15.52
C SER A 10 2.24 -15.42 15.79
N VAL A 11 1.30 -14.66 16.33
CA VAL A 11 1.54 -13.25 16.75
C VAL A 11 2.63 -13.19 17.82
N LYS A 12 2.56 -14.07 18.85
CA LYS A 12 3.56 -14.12 19.92
C LYS A 12 4.98 -14.40 19.40
N HIS A 13 5.12 -15.18 18.33
CA HIS A 13 6.41 -15.54 17.72
C HIS A 13 6.81 -14.62 16.54
N ASN A 14 6.11 -13.52 16.30
CA ASN A 14 6.35 -12.61 15.17
C ASN A 14 6.37 -13.34 13.81
N VAL A 15 5.44 -14.26 13.62
CA VAL A 15 5.23 -14.96 12.36
C VAL A 15 4.62 -13.99 11.35
N SER A 16 5.16 -13.95 10.14
CA SER A 16 4.59 -13.13 9.06
C SER A 16 3.56 -13.89 8.23
N ASP A 17 3.85 -15.15 7.95
CA ASP A 17 3.01 -15.99 7.09
C ASP A 17 2.91 -17.42 7.64
N LEU A 18 1.73 -18.04 7.50
CA LEU A 18 1.46 -19.43 7.76
C LEU A 18 1.23 -20.15 6.44
N HIS A 19 1.76 -21.37 6.32
CA HIS A 19 1.55 -22.24 5.17
C HIS A 19 0.94 -23.56 5.68
N LEU A 20 -0.33 -23.79 5.36
CA LEU A 20 -1.10 -24.95 5.76
C LEU A 20 -1.42 -25.81 4.55
N CYS A 21 -1.21 -27.13 4.67
CA CYS A 21 -1.56 -28.12 3.67
C CYS A 21 -1.81 -29.46 4.39
N ASN A 22 -2.86 -30.19 4.01
CA ASN A 22 -3.16 -31.49 4.64
C ASN A 22 -2.08 -32.56 4.37
N ALA A 23 -1.29 -32.41 3.30
CA ALA A 23 -0.27 -33.38 2.89
C ALA A 23 1.03 -33.35 3.75
N TRP A 24 1.29 -32.28 4.48
CA TRP A 24 2.51 -32.12 5.30
C TRP A 24 2.32 -31.26 6.54
N PRO A 25 3.31 -31.27 7.46
CA PRO A 25 3.27 -30.44 8.67
C PRO A 25 3.15 -28.97 8.34
N ALA A 26 2.34 -28.25 9.12
CA ALA A 26 2.20 -26.80 9.02
C ALA A 26 3.58 -26.12 9.08
N ARG A 27 3.72 -25.06 8.30
CA ARG A 27 4.93 -24.23 8.29
C ARG A 27 4.59 -22.79 8.56
N TRP A 28 5.52 -22.08 9.12
CA TRP A 28 5.41 -20.65 9.32
C TRP A 28 6.67 -19.91 8.85
N ARG A 29 6.53 -18.65 8.56
CA ARG A 29 7.65 -17.79 8.19
C ARG A 29 7.98 -16.85 9.34
N ILE A 30 9.20 -16.93 9.85
CA ILE A 30 9.74 -16.07 10.90
C ILE A 30 11.02 -15.42 10.38
N ARG A 31 11.09 -14.09 10.43
CA ARG A 31 12.28 -13.33 9.95
C ARG A 31 12.74 -13.74 8.55
N GLY A 32 11.80 -14.04 7.67
CA GLY A 32 12.05 -14.45 6.29
C GLY A 32 12.35 -15.93 6.06
N LYS A 33 12.57 -16.74 7.12
CA LYS A 33 12.83 -18.18 7.02
C LYS A 33 11.55 -18.98 7.20
N VAL A 34 11.39 -20.04 6.41
CA VAL A 34 10.26 -20.98 6.53
C VAL A 34 10.70 -22.17 7.39
N GLU A 35 9.98 -22.40 8.49
CA GLU A 35 10.28 -23.44 9.49
C GLU A 35 9.02 -24.29 9.75
N ILE A 36 9.17 -25.49 10.31
CA ILE A 36 8.03 -26.31 10.74
C ILE A 36 7.39 -25.63 11.95
N ALA A 37 6.07 -25.47 11.90
CA ALA A 37 5.32 -24.87 12.99
C ALA A 37 5.12 -25.86 14.14
N PRO A 38 5.07 -25.43 15.41
CA PRO A 38 4.95 -26.30 16.58
C PRO A 38 3.49 -26.72 16.86
N PHE A 39 2.69 -26.93 15.83
CA PHE A 39 1.29 -27.37 15.93
C PHE A 39 0.90 -28.28 14.77
N THR A 40 -0.14 -29.07 14.97
CA THR A 40 -0.70 -29.95 13.95
C THR A 40 -1.47 -29.13 12.92
N THR A 41 -1.28 -29.41 11.64
CA THR A 41 -2.03 -28.79 10.55
C THR A 41 -3.53 -29.00 10.76
N PRO A 42 -4.35 -27.95 10.81
CA PRO A 42 -5.80 -28.10 10.85
C PRO A 42 -6.32 -28.63 9.50
N ASP A 43 -7.54 -29.11 9.45
CA ASP A 43 -8.20 -29.52 8.21
C ASP A 43 -8.40 -28.32 7.29
N VAL A 44 -7.54 -28.22 6.26
CA VAL A 44 -7.48 -27.08 5.34
C VAL A 44 -8.74 -26.98 4.49
N GLU A 45 -9.32 -28.11 4.06
CA GLU A 45 -10.52 -28.11 3.24
C GLU A 45 -11.74 -27.64 4.02
N ASN A 46 -11.87 -28.10 5.26
CA ASN A 46 -12.94 -27.65 6.14
C ASN A 46 -12.82 -26.16 6.47
N LEU A 47 -11.62 -25.69 6.77
CA LEU A 47 -11.37 -24.26 6.99
C LEU A 47 -11.77 -23.42 5.77
N LEU A 48 -11.38 -23.85 4.57
CA LEU A 48 -11.68 -23.16 3.33
C LEU A 48 -13.19 -23.06 3.11
N MET A 49 -13.92 -24.17 3.28
CA MET A 49 -15.38 -24.16 3.13
C MET A 49 -16.10 -23.28 4.17
N CYS A 50 -15.59 -23.19 5.38
CA CYS A 50 -16.14 -22.34 6.42
C CYS A 50 -15.86 -20.83 6.18
N TRP A 51 -14.77 -20.50 5.51
CA TRP A 51 -14.32 -19.12 5.35
C TRP A 51 -14.77 -18.45 4.05
N LEU A 52 -14.99 -19.24 3.00
CA LEU A 52 -15.39 -18.71 1.71
C LEU A 52 -16.89 -18.35 1.65
N SER A 53 -17.19 -17.17 1.12
CA SER A 53 -18.55 -16.83 0.70
C SER A 53 -19.01 -17.72 -0.46
N GLU A 54 -20.29 -17.77 -0.72
CA GLU A 54 -20.86 -18.55 -1.85
C GLU A 54 -20.19 -18.21 -3.18
N GLN A 55 -19.98 -16.92 -3.46
CA GLN A 55 -19.31 -16.46 -4.68
C GLN A 55 -17.84 -16.92 -4.74
N GLN A 56 -17.11 -16.86 -3.63
CA GLN A 56 -15.74 -17.33 -3.55
C GLN A 56 -15.64 -18.85 -3.67
N GLN A 57 -16.64 -19.58 -3.18
CA GLN A 57 -16.72 -21.04 -3.39
C GLN A 57 -16.92 -21.42 -4.87
N VAL A 58 -17.72 -20.64 -5.60
CA VAL A 58 -17.85 -20.82 -7.05
C VAL A 58 -16.51 -20.57 -7.73
N GLN A 59 -15.85 -19.45 -7.42
CA GLN A 59 -14.52 -19.13 -7.96
C GLN A 59 -13.50 -20.23 -7.66
N TRP A 60 -13.48 -20.73 -6.43
CA TRP A 60 -12.60 -21.84 -6.02
C TRP A 60 -12.83 -23.09 -6.87
N ARG A 61 -14.08 -23.47 -7.09
CA ARG A 61 -14.41 -24.66 -7.89
C ARG A 61 -14.01 -24.52 -9.37
N GLU A 62 -14.12 -23.32 -9.92
CA GLU A 62 -13.83 -23.03 -11.33
C GLU A 62 -12.34 -22.84 -11.62
N GLN A 63 -11.63 -22.16 -10.70
CA GLN A 63 -10.25 -21.69 -10.94
C GLN A 63 -9.20 -22.45 -10.13
N GLY A 64 -9.59 -23.19 -9.10
CA GLY A 64 -8.65 -23.86 -8.19
C GLY A 64 -7.79 -22.89 -7.37
N GLN A 65 -8.16 -21.61 -7.33
CA GLN A 65 -7.50 -20.59 -6.53
C GLN A 65 -8.47 -19.47 -6.15
N VAL A 66 -8.27 -18.90 -4.96
CA VAL A 66 -9.04 -17.75 -4.47
C VAL A 66 -8.25 -16.98 -3.42
N ASP A 67 -8.24 -15.65 -3.54
CA ASP A 67 -7.70 -14.73 -2.54
C ASP A 67 -8.84 -14.08 -1.76
N PHE A 68 -8.68 -13.96 -0.44
CA PHE A 68 -9.70 -13.37 0.43
C PHE A 68 -9.08 -12.87 1.73
N ALA A 69 -9.83 -12.05 2.48
CA ALA A 69 -9.47 -11.65 3.82
C ALA A 69 -10.49 -12.19 4.82
N ILE A 70 -10.02 -12.61 5.99
CA ILE A 70 -10.88 -13.05 7.09
C ILE A 70 -10.53 -12.31 8.37
N ALA A 71 -11.52 -12.15 9.24
CA ALA A 71 -11.34 -11.71 10.61
C ALA A 71 -11.67 -12.88 11.55
N LEU A 72 -10.72 -13.23 12.40
CA LEU A 72 -10.94 -14.21 13.46
C LEU A 72 -11.50 -13.54 14.71
N ALA A 73 -12.11 -14.30 15.59
CA ALA A 73 -12.49 -13.83 16.92
C ALA A 73 -11.24 -13.25 17.62
N GLY A 74 -11.38 -12.09 18.27
CA GLY A 74 -10.23 -11.37 18.85
C GLY A 74 -9.59 -10.33 17.94
N SER A 75 -10.26 -9.97 16.84
CA SER A 75 -9.89 -8.88 15.92
C SER A 75 -8.71 -9.14 14.99
N GLN A 76 -7.97 -10.26 15.13
CA GLN A 76 -6.86 -10.56 14.22
C GLN A 76 -7.38 -10.85 12.82
N ARG A 77 -6.84 -10.16 11.83
CA ARG A 77 -7.17 -10.35 10.42
C ARG A 77 -6.06 -11.09 9.70
N LEU A 78 -6.47 -11.90 8.73
CA LEU A 78 -5.59 -12.65 7.85
C LEU A 78 -5.95 -12.35 6.41
N ARG A 79 -4.94 -12.15 5.58
CA ARG A 79 -5.06 -12.30 4.14
C ARG A 79 -4.77 -13.74 3.80
N ALA A 80 -5.69 -14.39 3.12
CA ALA A 80 -5.63 -15.79 2.75
C ALA A 80 -5.52 -15.93 1.23
N SER A 81 -4.63 -16.79 0.77
CA SER A 81 -4.56 -17.29 -0.59
C SER A 81 -4.72 -18.81 -0.55
N ALA A 82 -5.81 -19.30 -1.10
CA ALA A 82 -6.05 -20.72 -1.28
C ALA A 82 -5.70 -21.13 -2.72
N PHE A 83 -5.02 -22.24 -2.88
CA PHE A 83 -4.66 -22.76 -4.20
C PHE A 83 -4.56 -24.29 -4.20
N ALA A 84 -5.04 -24.89 -5.30
CA ALA A 84 -4.92 -26.31 -5.54
C ALA A 84 -3.55 -26.62 -6.19
N HIS A 85 -2.95 -27.75 -5.77
CA HIS A 85 -1.71 -28.26 -6.36
C HIS A 85 -1.70 -29.79 -6.37
N GLN A 86 -0.65 -30.40 -6.89
CA GLN A 86 -0.56 -31.85 -7.10
C GLN A 86 -0.86 -32.70 -5.83
N GLN A 87 -0.60 -32.17 -4.63
CA GLN A 87 -0.76 -32.90 -3.37
C GLN A 87 -1.98 -32.44 -2.56
N GLY A 88 -2.88 -31.66 -3.17
CA GLY A 88 -4.13 -31.22 -2.55
C GLY A 88 -4.29 -29.71 -2.49
N THR A 89 -4.94 -29.24 -1.45
CA THR A 89 -5.22 -27.82 -1.21
C THR A 89 -4.22 -27.22 -0.22
N SER A 90 -3.72 -26.03 -0.51
CA SER A 90 -2.91 -25.23 0.41
C SER A 90 -3.56 -23.89 0.73
N LEU A 91 -3.31 -23.41 1.93
CA LEU A 91 -3.62 -22.05 2.40
C LEU A 91 -2.32 -21.34 2.78
N ALA A 92 -2.06 -20.23 2.13
CA ALA A 92 -1.05 -19.26 2.57
C ALA A 92 -1.77 -18.13 3.30
N LEU A 93 -1.49 -17.97 4.58
CA LEU A 93 -2.15 -16.98 5.44
C LEU A 93 -1.13 -15.93 5.89
N ARG A 94 -1.37 -14.68 5.57
CA ARG A 94 -0.58 -13.55 6.08
C ARG A 94 -1.31 -12.86 7.23
N LEU A 95 -0.61 -12.68 8.34
CA LEU A 95 -1.13 -11.91 9.46
C LEU A 95 -1.14 -10.43 9.09
N LEU A 96 -2.31 -9.79 9.16
CA LEU A 96 -2.46 -8.36 8.93
C LEU A 96 -2.22 -7.59 10.23
N PRO A 97 -1.60 -6.39 10.18
CA PRO A 97 -1.40 -5.57 11.37
C PRO A 97 -2.73 -5.19 12.04
N LEU A 98 -2.70 -5.05 13.36
CA LEU A 98 -3.86 -4.61 14.14
C LEU A 98 -3.92 -3.08 14.25
N ASP A 99 -2.77 -2.47 14.51
CA ASP A 99 -2.65 -1.04 14.77
C ASP A 99 -2.11 -0.30 13.55
N CYS A 100 -2.64 0.91 13.31
CA CYS A 100 -2.11 1.82 12.31
C CYS A 100 -0.82 2.46 12.81
N PRO A 101 0.25 2.47 12.02
CA PRO A 101 1.51 3.13 12.38
C PRO A 101 1.33 4.65 12.38
N ARG A 102 2.18 5.36 13.11
CA ARG A 102 2.26 6.83 13.08
C ARG A 102 3.37 7.27 12.14
N LEU A 103 3.24 8.47 11.55
CA LEU A 103 4.30 9.05 10.70
C LEU A 103 5.64 9.16 11.43
N ASP A 104 5.61 9.55 12.70
CA ASP A 104 6.79 9.68 13.57
C ASP A 104 7.51 8.34 13.74
N ASP A 105 6.76 7.25 13.93
CA ASP A 105 7.32 5.91 14.10
C ASP A 105 8.06 5.43 12.84
N LEU A 106 7.57 5.84 11.68
CA LEU A 106 8.19 5.54 10.39
C LEU A 106 9.34 6.48 10.06
N GLN A 107 9.46 7.59 10.80
CA GLN A 107 10.45 8.64 10.55
C GLN A 107 10.41 9.10 9.08
N THR A 108 9.22 9.42 8.60
CA THR A 108 9.00 9.99 7.27
C THR A 108 9.66 11.38 7.17
N PRO A 109 9.95 11.89 5.96
CA PRO A 109 10.43 13.25 5.79
C PRO A 109 9.48 14.27 6.43
N ASP A 110 10.05 15.28 7.12
CA ASP A 110 9.32 16.25 7.94
C ASP A 110 8.27 17.09 7.16
N VAL A 111 8.40 17.20 5.85
CA VAL A 111 7.47 17.92 4.98
C VAL A 111 6.19 17.13 4.68
N ILE A 112 6.14 15.82 4.94
CA ILE A 112 4.97 14.97 4.64
C ILE A 112 3.69 15.50 5.32
N PRO A 113 3.68 15.86 6.62
CA PRO A 113 2.51 16.45 7.28
C PRO A 113 1.96 17.71 6.59
N GLU A 114 2.82 18.55 6.04
CA GLU A 114 2.42 19.74 5.30
C GLU A 114 1.78 19.36 3.95
N LEU A 115 2.40 18.46 3.21
CA LEU A 115 1.89 17.96 1.94
C LEU A 115 0.51 17.29 2.07
N LEU A 116 0.27 16.59 3.18
CA LEU A 116 -1.02 15.94 3.49
C LEU A 116 -2.15 16.95 3.79
N ARG A 117 -1.83 18.21 4.12
CA ARG A 117 -2.82 19.27 4.32
C ARG A 117 -3.22 19.98 3.03
N SER A 118 -2.70 19.56 1.89
CA SER A 118 -3.13 20.09 0.60
C SER A 118 -4.61 19.80 0.36
N GLU A 119 -5.37 20.77 -0.11
CA GLU A 119 -6.80 20.61 -0.40
C GLU A 119 -7.04 19.66 -1.57
N ASN A 120 -6.09 19.55 -2.48
CA ASN A 120 -6.16 18.68 -3.66
C ASN A 120 -4.76 18.26 -4.13
N GLY A 121 -4.75 17.35 -5.07
CA GLY A 121 -3.53 16.91 -5.75
C GLY A 121 -3.24 15.43 -5.55
N LEU A 122 -2.15 14.96 -6.12
CA LEU A 122 -1.72 13.55 -6.10
C LEU A 122 -0.44 13.39 -5.30
N ILE A 123 -0.47 12.54 -4.30
CA ILE A 123 0.73 12.05 -3.59
C ILE A 123 0.90 10.57 -3.93
N LEU A 124 2.06 10.23 -4.48
CA LEU A 124 2.41 8.86 -4.83
C LEU A 124 3.34 8.25 -3.80
N VAL A 125 3.03 7.04 -3.32
CA VAL A 125 3.93 6.24 -2.50
C VAL A 125 4.43 5.07 -3.34
N THR A 126 5.74 4.98 -3.57
CA THR A 126 6.31 4.01 -4.50
C THR A 126 7.37 3.13 -3.84
N GLY A 127 7.64 1.98 -4.44
CA GLY A 127 8.64 1.03 -3.95
C GLY A 127 8.29 -0.41 -4.33
N ALA A 128 9.24 -1.30 -4.18
CA ALA A 128 9.06 -2.72 -4.44
C ALA A 128 7.95 -3.34 -3.55
N THR A 129 7.45 -4.50 -3.91
CA THR A 129 6.56 -5.27 -3.03
C THR A 129 7.27 -5.56 -1.70
N GLY A 130 6.57 -5.34 -0.59
CA GLY A 130 7.14 -5.51 0.75
C GLY A 130 8.05 -4.36 1.22
N SER A 131 8.13 -3.24 0.50
CA SER A 131 8.89 -2.06 0.93
C SER A 131 8.19 -1.21 2.00
N GLY A 132 6.95 -1.54 2.40
CA GLY A 132 6.18 -0.85 3.43
C GLY A 132 5.29 0.29 2.91
N LYS A 133 4.92 0.31 1.63
CA LYS A 133 4.03 1.32 1.04
C LYS A 133 2.68 1.43 1.76
N SER A 134 2.01 0.29 1.97
CA SER A 134 0.73 0.25 2.69
C SER A 134 0.87 0.78 4.13
N THR A 135 2.00 0.49 4.77
CA THR A 135 2.32 1.01 6.12
C THR A 135 2.48 2.53 6.11
N ALA A 136 3.18 3.08 5.11
CA ALA A 136 3.34 4.54 4.97
C ALA A 136 2.00 5.21 4.67
N LEU A 137 1.19 4.65 3.77
CA LEU A 137 -0.16 5.16 3.48
C LEU A 137 -1.07 5.09 4.71
N ALA A 138 -1.00 3.99 5.47
CA ALA A 138 -1.78 3.86 6.71
C ALA A 138 -1.42 4.95 7.72
N ALA A 139 -0.12 5.25 7.88
CA ALA A 139 0.34 6.34 8.72
C ALA A 139 -0.14 7.72 8.24
N MET A 140 -0.17 7.95 6.92
CA MET A 140 -0.68 9.18 6.33
C MET A 140 -2.18 9.35 6.58
N VAL A 141 -2.98 8.28 6.37
CA VAL A 141 -4.42 8.29 6.65
C VAL A 141 -4.69 8.51 8.13
N GLU A 142 -3.96 7.83 9.01
CA GLU A 142 -4.12 8.01 10.46
C GLU A 142 -3.74 9.42 10.91
N TYR A 143 -2.69 10.02 10.33
CA TYR A 143 -2.36 11.42 10.56
C TYR A 143 -3.52 12.35 10.18
N LEU A 144 -4.09 12.19 8.99
CA LEU A 144 -5.24 12.98 8.53
C LEU A 144 -6.45 12.77 9.44
N ASN A 145 -6.74 11.51 9.82
CA ASN A 145 -7.84 11.16 10.71
C ASN A 145 -7.77 11.86 12.08
N GLN A 146 -6.57 12.14 12.56
CA GLN A 146 -6.35 12.81 13.84
C GLN A 146 -6.29 14.34 13.72
N GLN A 147 -5.89 14.89 12.59
CA GLN A 147 -5.58 16.31 12.44
C GLN A 147 -6.65 17.10 11.68
N VAL A 148 -7.36 16.47 10.76
CA VAL A 148 -8.28 17.13 9.83
C VAL A 148 -9.71 16.65 10.06
N ALA A 149 -10.70 17.55 9.97
CA ALA A 149 -12.10 17.17 9.90
C ALA A 149 -12.49 17.06 8.43
N GLY A 150 -12.77 15.85 7.96
CA GLY A 150 -13.06 15.59 6.55
C GLY A 150 -13.56 14.18 6.30
N HIS A 151 -13.72 13.82 5.05
CA HIS A 151 -14.14 12.50 4.61
C HIS A 151 -13.01 11.80 3.83
N ILE A 152 -12.56 10.66 4.32
CA ILE A 152 -11.56 9.82 3.66
C ILE A 152 -12.24 8.57 3.12
N LEU A 153 -12.13 8.36 1.81
CA LEU A 153 -12.61 7.14 1.17
C LEU A 153 -11.41 6.32 0.67
N THR A 154 -11.35 5.05 1.02
CA THR A 154 -10.29 4.16 0.55
C THR A 154 -10.81 3.10 -0.41
N LEU A 155 -10.02 2.78 -1.43
CA LEU A 155 -10.23 1.69 -2.37
C LEU A 155 -9.00 0.78 -2.30
N GLU A 156 -9.15 -0.44 -1.80
CA GLU A 156 -8.05 -1.34 -1.45
C GLU A 156 -8.28 -2.77 -1.97
N ASP A 157 -7.21 -3.54 -2.14
CA ASP A 157 -7.26 -4.93 -2.63
C ASP A 157 -6.15 -5.79 -1.97
N PRO A 158 -6.45 -6.42 -0.81
CA PRO A 158 -7.55 -6.15 0.11
C PRO A 158 -7.25 -5.00 1.09
N ILE A 159 -8.21 -4.67 1.98
CA ILE A 159 -8.00 -3.76 3.10
C ILE A 159 -6.95 -4.36 4.06
N GLU A 160 -5.75 -3.73 4.16
CA GLU A 160 -4.69 -4.19 5.08
C GLU A 160 -4.85 -3.63 6.49
N TYR A 161 -5.08 -2.33 6.64
CA TYR A 161 -5.27 -1.65 7.92
C TYR A 161 -6.73 -1.25 8.10
N ARG A 162 -7.26 -1.37 9.31
CA ARG A 162 -8.59 -0.84 9.65
C ARG A 162 -8.45 0.47 10.40
N TYR A 163 -9.20 1.46 9.97
CA TYR A 163 -9.23 2.76 10.63
C TYR A 163 -10.49 2.90 11.48
N THR A 164 -10.33 3.52 12.63
CA THR A 164 -11.47 3.98 13.42
C THR A 164 -11.62 5.48 13.19
N SER A 165 -12.77 5.91 12.69
CA SER A 165 -13.07 7.33 12.47
C SER A 165 -12.89 8.13 13.77
N GLN A 166 -12.11 9.21 13.70
CA GLN A 166 -11.87 10.15 14.80
C GLN A 166 -12.39 11.53 14.40
N ARG A 167 -11.53 12.37 13.79
CA ARG A 167 -11.95 13.65 13.22
C ARG A 167 -12.47 13.53 11.79
N CYS A 168 -11.98 12.51 11.06
CA CYS A 168 -12.50 12.18 9.73
C CYS A 168 -13.60 11.12 9.79
N LEU A 169 -14.57 11.22 8.89
CA LEU A 169 -15.35 10.07 8.46
C LEU A 169 -14.46 9.20 7.56
N ILE A 170 -14.24 7.94 7.90
CA ILE A 170 -13.45 7.03 7.06
C ILE A 170 -14.34 5.90 6.56
N GLN A 171 -14.39 5.75 5.25
CA GLN A 171 -15.11 4.67 4.57
C GLN A 171 -14.13 3.85 3.73
N GLN A 172 -13.99 2.58 4.08
CA GLN A 172 -13.06 1.66 3.41
C GLN A 172 -13.84 0.71 2.50
N ARG A 173 -13.43 0.65 1.24
CA ARG A 173 -14.04 -0.23 0.22
C ARG A 173 -12.99 -1.19 -0.33
N GLU A 174 -13.29 -2.48 -0.26
CA GLU A 174 -12.46 -3.54 -0.81
C GLU A 174 -12.93 -3.91 -2.23
N VAL A 175 -12.00 -3.96 -3.17
CA VAL A 175 -12.26 -4.40 -4.54
C VAL A 175 -12.65 -5.88 -4.53
N GLY A 176 -13.64 -6.23 -5.33
CA GLY A 176 -14.20 -7.59 -5.37
C GLY A 176 -15.23 -7.89 -4.28
N VAL A 177 -15.34 -7.04 -3.24
CA VAL A 177 -16.31 -7.16 -2.15
C VAL A 177 -17.31 -6.00 -2.16
N HIS A 178 -16.81 -4.77 -2.15
CA HIS A 178 -17.63 -3.56 -2.04
C HIS A 178 -17.69 -2.77 -3.37
N CYS A 179 -16.82 -3.05 -4.30
CA CYS A 179 -16.82 -2.49 -5.66
C CYS A 179 -16.16 -3.46 -6.64
N ALA A 180 -16.56 -3.40 -7.91
CA ALA A 180 -16.11 -4.36 -8.94
C ALA A 180 -14.63 -4.17 -9.36
N SER A 181 -14.12 -2.93 -9.31
CA SER A 181 -12.74 -2.59 -9.69
C SER A 181 -12.33 -1.26 -9.07
N PHE A 182 -11.04 -0.94 -9.10
CA PHE A 182 -10.54 0.39 -8.71
C PHE A 182 -11.20 1.52 -9.53
N ALA A 183 -11.28 1.36 -10.84
CA ALA A 183 -11.91 2.36 -11.71
C ALA A 183 -13.40 2.55 -11.40
N ALA A 184 -14.15 1.46 -11.19
CA ALA A 184 -15.56 1.53 -10.83
C ALA A 184 -15.77 2.19 -9.45
N GLY A 185 -14.95 1.81 -8.46
CA GLY A 185 -14.95 2.40 -7.13
C GLY A 185 -14.65 3.89 -7.16
N LEU A 186 -13.62 4.31 -7.92
CA LEU A 186 -13.20 5.70 -8.03
C LEU A 186 -14.25 6.57 -8.74
N ARG A 187 -14.90 6.07 -9.79
CA ARG A 187 -16.04 6.77 -10.42
C ARG A 187 -17.20 6.99 -9.43
N GLY A 188 -17.44 6.02 -8.54
CA GLY A 188 -18.41 6.18 -7.45
C GLY A 188 -17.96 7.25 -6.46
N ALA A 189 -16.72 7.15 -6.00
CA ALA A 189 -16.12 8.05 -5.02
C ALA A 189 -16.27 9.54 -5.36
N LEU A 190 -16.11 9.91 -6.64
CA LEU A 190 -16.28 11.30 -7.11
C LEU A 190 -17.70 11.88 -6.89
N ARG A 191 -18.67 11.07 -6.44
CA ARG A 191 -20.04 11.47 -6.11
C ARG A 191 -20.40 11.23 -4.65
N GLU A 192 -19.45 10.81 -3.85
CA GLU A 192 -19.59 10.41 -2.45
C GLU A 192 -19.02 11.45 -1.48
N ASP A 193 -18.69 12.65 -2.00
CA ASP A 193 -18.19 13.82 -1.27
C ASP A 193 -16.92 13.55 -0.40
N PRO A 194 -15.88 12.87 -0.91
CA PRO A 194 -14.65 12.70 -0.17
C PRO A 194 -13.73 13.90 -0.33
N ASP A 195 -13.03 14.29 0.74
CA ASP A 195 -11.90 15.22 0.68
C ASP A 195 -10.61 14.48 0.27
N VAL A 196 -10.47 13.24 0.74
CA VAL A 196 -9.28 12.41 0.50
C VAL A 196 -9.69 11.06 -0.07
N ILE A 197 -9.01 10.64 -1.14
CA ILE A 197 -9.21 9.33 -1.76
C ILE A 197 -7.89 8.54 -1.68
N LEU A 198 -7.91 7.39 -1.03
CA LEU A 198 -6.78 6.45 -1.07
C LEU A 198 -7.04 5.37 -2.12
N LEU A 199 -6.10 5.20 -3.05
CA LEU A 199 -6.10 4.13 -4.04
C LEU A 199 -4.98 3.14 -3.71
N GLY A 200 -5.32 1.88 -3.47
CA GLY A 200 -4.35 0.84 -3.14
C GLY A 200 -3.21 0.80 -4.16
N GLU A 201 -3.53 0.82 -5.44
CA GLU A 201 -2.52 0.93 -6.50
C GLU A 201 -3.09 1.44 -7.84
N LEU A 202 -2.21 2.04 -8.65
CA LEU A 202 -2.47 2.50 -10.01
C LEU A 202 -1.92 1.47 -11.02
N ARG A 203 -2.78 0.61 -11.57
CA ARG A 203 -2.37 -0.49 -12.48
C ARG A 203 -2.67 -0.21 -13.95
N ASP A 204 -3.78 0.45 -14.24
CA ASP A 204 -4.34 0.58 -15.58
C ASP A 204 -4.60 2.04 -15.95
N VAL A 205 -4.70 2.28 -17.28
CA VAL A 205 -4.90 3.60 -17.87
C VAL A 205 -6.12 4.31 -17.31
N GLU A 206 -7.23 3.57 -17.15
CA GLU A 206 -8.50 4.14 -16.70
C GLU A 206 -8.42 4.63 -15.27
N THR A 207 -7.88 3.81 -14.37
CA THR A 207 -7.68 4.17 -12.95
C THR A 207 -6.75 5.36 -12.82
N ILE A 208 -5.64 5.40 -13.59
CA ILE A 208 -4.70 6.52 -13.58
C ILE A 208 -5.39 7.81 -14.04
N ARG A 209 -6.14 7.76 -15.14
CA ARG A 209 -6.87 8.92 -15.67
C ARG A 209 -7.86 9.48 -14.65
N LEU A 210 -8.65 8.61 -14.03
CA LEU A 210 -9.61 9.00 -13.00
C LEU A 210 -8.92 9.59 -11.75
N ALA A 211 -7.77 9.03 -11.34
CA ALA A 211 -7.00 9.54 -10.22
C ALA A 211 -6.44 10.95 -10.49
N LEU A 212 -5.92 11.20 -11.70
CA LEU A 212 -5.46 12.52 -12.11
C LEU A 212 -6.62 13.52 -12.16
N THR A 213 -7.78 13.11 -12.71
CA THR A 213 -8.98 13.94 -12.72
C THR A 213 -9.45 14.28 -11.31
N ALA A 214 -9.51 13.31 -10.40
CA ALA A 214 -9.87 13.53 -9.00
C ALA A 214 -8.92 14.55 -8.34
N ALA A 215 -7.62 14.37 -8.54
CA ALA A 215 -6.59 15.25 -7.99
C ALA A 215 -6.66 16.68 -8.51
N GLU A 216 -7.10 16.86 -9.75
CA GLU A 216 -7.28 18.17 -10.38
C GLU A 216 -8.60 18.85 -9.94
N THR A 217 -9.63 18.06 -9.68
CA THR A 217 -11.00 18.55 -9.40
C THR A 217 -11.32 18.71 -7.91
N GLY A 218 -10.31 18.80 -7.04
CA GLY A 218 -10.50 19.19 -5.64
C GLY A 218 -10.31 18.10 -4.60
N HIS A 219 -9.79 16.92 -4.98
CA HIS A 219 -9.54 15.82 -4.03
C HIS A 219 -8.05 15.61 -3.79
N LEU A 220 -7.66 15.35 -2.55
CA LEU A 220 -6.32 14.82 -2.26
C LEU A 220 -6.31 13.31 -2.54
N VAL A 221 -5.55 12.89 -3.53
CA VAL A 221 -5.41 11.49 -3.91
C VAL A 221 -4.10 10.92 -3.41
N LEU A 222 -4.17 9.86 -2.59
CA LEU A 222 -3.04 9.07 -2.14
C LEU A 222 -3.03 7.75 -2.92
N ALA A 223 -1.95 7.40 -3.61
CA ALA A 223 -1.92 6.19 -4.42
C ALA A 223 -0.56 5.50 -4.41
N THR A 224 -0.50 4.21 -4.80
CA THR A 224 0.77 3.50 -4.91
C THR A 224 1.14 3.12 -6.33
N LEU A 225 2.46 2.96 -6.53
CA LEU A 225 3.09 2.36 -7.70
C LEU A 225 4.22 1.41 -7.28
N HIS A 226 4.55 0.44 -8.15
CA HIS A 226 5.63 -0.52 -7.92
C HIS A 226 6.94 -0.11 -8.60
N THR A 227 7.31 1.17 -8.54
CA THR A 227 8.57 1.70 -9.06
C THR A 227 9.57 1.96 -7.93
N ARG A 228 10.87 1.92 -8.24
CA ARG A 228 11.94 2.01 -7.23
C ARG A 228 12.43 3.44 -6.96
N GLY A 229 11.86 4.44 -7.64
CA GLY A 229 12.26 5.85 -7.49
C GLY A 229 11.24 6.80 -8.09
N ALA A 230 11.30 8.07 -7.69
CA ALA A 230 10.34 9.10 -8.06
C ALA A 230 10.33 9.39 -9.57
N ALA A 231 11.50 9.54 -10.18
CA ALA A 231 11.60 9.77 -11.62
C ALA A 231 11.00 8.61 -12.43
N GLN A 232 11.22 7.37 -11.98
CA GLN A 232 10.65 6.18 -12.61
C GLN A 232 9.12 6.12 -12.43
N ALA A 233 8.59 6.58 -11.30
CA ALA A 233 7.15 6.64 -11.06
C ALA A 233 6.45 7.57 -12.06
N ILE A 234 6.99 8.76 -12.25
CA ILE A 234 6.48 9.74 -13.21
C ILE A 234 6.54 9.21 -14.64
N ALA A 235 7.70 8.65 -15.04
CA ALA A 235 7.87 8.05 -16.36
C ALA A 235 6.86 6.91 -16.59
N ARG A 236 6.69 6.02 -15.60
CA ARG A 236 5.77 4.88 -15.66
C ARG A 236 4.31 5.30 -15.85
N LEU A 237 3.87 6.33 -15.11
CA LEU A 237 2.51 6.88 -15.27
C LEU A 237 2.27 7.37 -16.69
N VAL A 238 3.18 8.17 -17.23
CA VAL A 238 3.07 8.74 -18.58
C VAL A 238 3.17 7.63 -19.64
N ASP A 239 4.05 6.66 -19.46
CA ASP A 239 4.28 5.59 -20.44
C ASP A 239 3.14 4.57 -20.54
N THR A 240 2.22 4.58 -19.58
CA THR A 240 1.01 3.75 -19.63
C THR A 240 0.04 4.24 -20.72
N PHE A 241 0.13 5.50 -21.14
CA PHE A 241 -0.75 6.11 -22.14
C PHE A 241 -0.19 5.99 -23.55
N SER A 242 -1.08 6.09 -24.55
CA SER A 242 -0.70 6.15 -25.96
C SER A 242 0.14 7.39 -26.28
N ALA A 243 0.91 7.35 -27.37
CA ALA A 243 1.80 8.44 -27.76
C ALA A 243 1.07 9.79 -27.89
N THR A 244 -0.17 9.78 -28.38
CA THR A 244 -0.99 10.99 -28.57
C THR A 244 -1.53 11.57 -27.29
N GLU A 245 -1.57 10.79 -26.20
CA GLU A 245 -2.10 11.20 -24.91
C GLU A 245 -1.00 11.63 -23.92
N LYS A 246 0.28 11.31 -24.21
CA LYS A 246 1.39 11.57 -23.28
C LYS A 246 1.53 13.05 -22.90
N ASP A 247 1.41 13.96 -23.86
CA ASP A 247 1.60 15.38 -23.58
C ASP A 247 0.44 15.97 -22.74
N PRO A 248 -0.84 15.70 -23.02
CA PRO A 248 -1.93 16.04 -22.11
C PRO A 248 -1.75 15.46 -20.71
N VAL A 249 -1.34 14.20 -20.59
CA VAL A 249 -1.13 13.55 -19.30
C VAL A 249 0.05 14.17 -18.53
N ARG A 250 1.14 14.53 -19.21
CA ARG A 250 2.27 15.25 -18.58
C ARG A 250 1.83 16.58 -17.99
N ASN A 251 1.02 17.35 -18.74
CA ASN A 251 0.49 18.62 -18.27
C ASN A 251 -0.39 18.41 -17.03
N GLN A 252 -1.35 17.49 -17.11
CA GLN A 252 -2.23 17.18 -15.99
C GLN A 252 -1.47 16.69 -14.76
N LEU A 253 -0.48 15.80 -14.95
CA LEU A 253 0.37 15.31 -13.87
C LEU A 253 1.22 16.43 -13.26
N ALA A 254 1.79 17.33 -14.09
CA ALA A 254 2.60 18.44 -13.61
C ALA A 254 1.78 19.43 -12.75
N ASP A 255 0.49 19.58 -13.02
CA ASP A 255 -0.39 20.48 -12.29
C ASP A 255 -0.96 19.82 -11.01
N SER A 256 -1.29 18.55 -11.08
CA SER A 256 -1.93 17.82 -9.96
C SER A 256 -0.95 17.15 -8.98
N LEU A 257 0.26 16.79 -9.40
CA LEU A 257 1.23 16.12 -8.52
C LEU A 257 1.62 17.06 -7.37
N ARG A 258 1.65 16.52 -6.15
CA ARG A 258 2.21 17.18 -4.95
C ARG A 258 3.56 16.60 -4.60
N ALA A 259 3.65 15.28 -4.51
CA ALA A 259 4.90 14.61 -4.16
C ALA A 259 4.94 13.16 -4.65
N VAL A 260 6.16 12.63 -4.75
CA VAL A 260 6.42 11.19 -4.88
C VAL A 260 7.34 10.76 -3.74
N LEU A 261 6.83 9.92 -2.85
CA LEU A 261 7.57 9.30 -1.76
C LEU A 261 7.96 7.88 -2.17
N SER A 262 9.21 7.66 -2.49
CA SER A 262 9.75 6.34 -2.80
C SER A 262 10.34 5.72 -1.54
N GLN A 263 10.05 4.43 -1.30
CA GLN A 263 10.42 3.75 -0.06
C GLN A 263 11.14 2.43 -0.32
N LYS A 264 12.19 2.17 0.44
CA LYS A 264 12.83 0.87 0.58
C LYS A 264 13.12 0.56 2.04
N LEU A 265 13.25 -0.73 2.37
CA LEU A 265 13.59 -1.18 3.71
C LEU A 265 15.01 -1.71 3.75
N GLU A 266 15.77 -1.27 4.75
CA GLU A 266 17.11 -1.77 5.08
C GLU A 266 17.07 -2.54 6.41
N LYS A 267 18.10 -3.36 6.66
CA LYS A 267 18.24 -4.05 7.95
C LYS A 267 18.67 -3.06 9.03
N ASP A 268 17.96 -3.07 10.14
CA ASP A 268 18.33 -2.35 11.35
C ASP A 268 19.40 -3.14 12.12
N LYS A 269 20.30 -2.47 12.80
CA LYS A 269 21.32 -3.09 13.70
C LYS A 269 20.71 -3.99 14.78
N GLN A 270 19.48 -3.73 15.19
CA GLN A 270 18.75 -4.52 16.19
C GLN A 270 18.03 -5.74 15.57
N GLY A 271 18.24 -6.03 14.29
CA GLY A 271 17.65 -7.16 13.59
C GLY A 271 16.23 -6.92 13.03
N GLY A 272 15.71 -5.69 13.14
CA GLY A 272 14.48 -5.22 12.53
C GLY A 272 14.69 -4.69 11.10
N ARG A 273 13.78 -3.82 10.67
CA ARG A 273 13.86 -3.09 9.40
C ARG A 273 13.62 -1.61 9.65
N VAL A 274 14.37 -0.77 8.93
CA VAL A 274 14.22 0.68 8.93
C VAL A 274 13.87 1.16 7.52
N ALA A 275 12.95 2.10 7.42
CA ALA A 275 12.57 2.68 6.15
C ALA A 275 13.57 3.77 5.71
N LEU A 276 13.97 3.69 4.44
CA LEU A 276 14.67 4.75 3.73
C LEU A 276 13.73 5.36 2.70
N PHE A 277 13.80 6.67 2.57
CA PHE A 277 12.91 7.43 1.70
C PHE A 277 13.69 8.26 0.69
N GLU A 278 13.21 8.26 -0.55
CA GLU A 278 13.49 9.30 -1.54
C GLU A 278 12.22 10.13 -1.69
N LEU A 279 12.31 11.44 -1.61
CA LEU A 279 11.18 12.34 -1.74
C LEU A 279 11.42 13.36 -2.85
N LEU A 280 10.51 13.39 -3.81
CA LEU A 280 10.34 14.46 -4.78
C LEU A 280 9.13 15.31 -4.38
N VAL A 281 9.32 16.62 -4.24
CA VAL A 281 8.24 17.60 -4.06
C VAL A 281 8.03 18.33 -5.38
N ASN A 282 6.79 18.49 -5.80
CA ASN A 282 6.50 19.18 -7.06
C ASN A 282 6.64 20.69 -6.91
N THR A 283 7.82 21.19 -7.21
CA THR A 283 8.11 22.62 -7.38
C THR A 283 7.82 23.07 -8.83
N PRO A 284 7.73 24.37 -9.12
CA PRO A 284 7.61 24.84 -10.51
C PRO A 284 8.67 24.30 -11.47
N ALA A 285 9.90 24.11 -10.98
CA ALA A 285 10.98 23.49 -11.76
C ALA A 285 10.71 22.01 -12.08
N VAL A 286 10.22 21.24 -11.11
CA VAL A 286 9.83 19.83 -11.29
C VAL A 286 8.65 19.73 -12.27
N GLY A 287 7.61 20.54 -12.09
CA GLY A 287 6.46 20.57 -12.99
C GLY A 287 6.87 20.86 -14.44
N ASN A 288 7.80 21.79 -14.65
CA ASN A 288 8.33 22.10 -15.98
C ASN A 288 9.06 20.89 -16.61
N LEU A 289 9.91 20.21 -15.85
CA LEU A 289 10.60 19.01 -16.33
C LEU A 289 9.63 17.87 -16.68
N ILE A 290 8.52 17.75 -15.93
CA ILE A 290 7.47 16.78 -16.23
C ILE A 290 6.78 17.11 -17.57
N ARG A 291 6.37 18.38 -17.78
CA ARG A 291 5.74 18.84 -19.03
C ARG A 291 6.63 18.60 -20.24
N GLU A 292 7.93 18.90 -20.11
CA GLU A 292 8.91 18.71 -21.18
C GLU A 292 9.34 17.24 -21.38
N GLY A 293 8.87 16.31 -20.54
CA GLY A 293 9.27 14.90 -20.60
C GLY A 293 10.73 14.63 -20.18
N LYS A 294 11.37 15.58 -19.50
CA LYS A 294 12.77 15.51 -19.06
C LYS A 294 12.92 14.83 -17.68
N THR A 295 12.21 13.71 -17.47
CA THR A 295 12.21 13.00 -16.19
C THR A 295 13.59 12.52 -15.75
N HIS A 296 14.53 12.32 -16.70
CA HIS A 296 15.92 11.93 -16.41
C HIS A 296 16.71 13.01 -15.64
N GLN A 297 16.24 14.26 -15.59
CA GLN A 297 16.86 15.34 -14.83
C GLN A 297 16.34 15.43 -13.37
N LEU A 298 15.23 14.79 -13.05
CA LEU A 298 14.63 14.82 -11.71
C LEU A 298 15.56 14.35 -10.58
N PRO A 299 16.41 13.30 -10.76
CA PRO A 299 17.34 12.91 -9.71
C PRO A 299 18.29 14.04 -9.27
N GLY A 300 18.76 14.87 -10.21
CA GLY A 300 19.57 16.04 -9.89
C GLY A 300 18.82 17.11 -9.10
N VAL A 301 17.54 17.32 -9.43
CA VAL A 301 16.68 18.26 -8.69
C VAL A 301 16.40 17.74 -7.27
N ILE A 302 16.13 16.44 -7.09
CA ILE A 302 15.94 15.84 -5.78
C ILE A 302 17.20 16.02 -4.91
N GLN A 303 18.38 15.78 -5.49
CA GLN A 303 19.65 15.89 -4.76
C GLN A 303 19.92 17.29 -4.21
N THR A 304 19.53 18.31 -4.95
CA THR A 304 19.75 19.74 -4.60
C THR A 304 18.57 20.39 -3.90
N GLY A 305 17.41 19.72 -3.86
CA GLY A 305 16.14 20.27 -3.38
C GLY A 305 15.89 20.17 -1.88
N GLN A 306 16.91 20.06 -1.04
CA GLN A 306 16.77 19.90 0.42
C GLN A 306 15.95 21.02 1.08
N GLN A 307 16.06 22.25 0.60
CA GLN A 307 15.30 23.40 1.14
C GLN A 307 13.78 23.24 1.00
N THR A 308 13.32 22.45 0.02
CA THR A 308 11.91 22.12 -0.20
C THR A 308 11.51 20.76 0.43
N GLY A 309 12.38 20.19 1.25
CA GLY A 309 12.16 18.90 1.89
C GLY A 309 12.49 17.68 1.03
N MET A 310 12.98 17.88 -0.22
CA MET A 310 13.41 16.76 -1.06
C MET A 310 14.63 16.06 -0.49
N GLN A 311 14.71 14.76 -0.66
CA GLN A 311 15.89 13.96 -0.30
C GLN A 311 16.04 12.75 -1.21
N THR A 312 17.28 12.30 -1.40
CA THR A 312 17.63 11.06 -2.07
C THR A 312 17.68 9.90 -1.07
N PHE A 313 17.64 8.66 -1.56
CA PHE A 313 17.89 7.48 -0.72
C PHE A 313 19.25 7.52 -0.03
N ALA A 314 20.30 8.06 -0.68
CA ALA A 314 21.62 8.19 -0.09
C ALA A 314 21.62 9.13 1.12
N GLN A 315 20.97 10.29 0.99
CA GLN A 315 20.78 11.24 2.10
C GLN A 315 19.98 10.63 3.26
N SER A 316 18.89 9.93 2.94
CA SER A 316 18.10 9.19 3.94
C SER A 316 18.95 8.15 4.66
N GLN A 317 19.78 7.41 3.93
CA GLN A 317 20.69 6.42 4.51
C GLN A 317 21.71 7.05 5.46
N GLN A 318 22.33 8.16 5.06
CA GLN A 318 23.28 8.91 5.92
C GLN A 318 22.60 9.38 7.23
N GLN A 319 21.36 9.86 7.15
CA GLN A 319 20.61 10.23 8.34
C GLN A 319 20.39 9.03 9.29
N ARG A 320 20.01 7.85 8.74
CA ARG A 320 19.83 6.64 9.57
C ARG A 320 21.14 6.14 10.16
N GLN A 321 22.25 6.27 9.44
CA GLN A 321 23.60 5.96 9.95
C GLN A 321 23.98 6.91 11.10
N ALA A 322 23.76 8.21 10.94
CA ALA A 322 24.01 9.20 11.99
C ALA A 322 23.16 8.95 13.25
N GLN A 323 21.95 8.41 13.09
CA GLN A 323 21.07 7.98 14.18
C GLN A 323 21.48 6.61 14.79
N GLY A 324 22.49 5.94 14.25
CA GLY A 324 22.94 4.64 14.72
C GLY A 324 21.99 3.47 14.40
N ARG A 325 21.05 3.64 13.45
CA ARG A 325 20.04 2.65 13.10
C ARG A 325 20.57 1.59 12.12
N ILE A 326 21.44 1.97 11.19
CA ILE A 326 22.07 1.11 10.16
C ILE A 326 23.59 1.28 10.15
#